data_31b07ef158e82ee8511ad5c90d220ca4
#
_entry.id   31b07ef158e82ee8511ad5c90d220ca4
#
_cell.length_a   1.000
_cell.length_b   1.000
_cell.length_c   1.000
_cell.angle_alpha   90.00
_cell.angle_beta   90.00
_cell.angle_gamma   90.00
#
_symmetry.space_group_name_H-M   'P 1'
#
loop_
_entity.id
_entity.type
_entity.pdbx_description
1 polymer ?
#
loop_
_entity_poly.entity_id
_entity_poly.type
_entity_poly.pdbx_seq_one_letter_code
_entity_poly.pdbx_strand_id
1 'polypeptide(L)'
;IIRRVVGQALGRPWGDIRVIKPYIGGGFGNKQDALYEPLCAWCCTQVGGRCVKLDCSREETFVSNRVRHAIRTHIISWLRKDGTIAAKKVECFSNQGSYASHGHSIVAKALGSFNQHYPCPNFEGDAYTVFTNRPAAGAMRGYGMPQASFADESHAEECAKAVGMTPLAYRWQNLMKPGYVDGFSKNELYTDSYRQCMEKGMQAIGYEEKVKAYADQTGPIR
;
A
#
# COMPACT_ATOMS: atom_id res chain seq x y z
N ILE A 1 14.48 7.21 15.41
CA ILE A 1 13.79 6.01 15.91
C ILE A 1 14.80 5.05 16.54
N ILE A 2 15.76 4.48 15.79
CA ILE A 2 16.71 3.44 16.25
C ILE A 2 17.40 3.83 17.56
N ARG A 3 18.03 5.01 17.59
CA ARG A 3 18.72 5.53 18.80
C ARG A 3 17.86 5.50 20.05
N ARG A 4 16.59 5.92 19.94
CA ARG A 4 15.63 5.92 21.06
C ARG A 4 15.31 4.51 21.52
N VAL A 5 14.98 3.62 20.57
CA VAL A 5 14.59 2.24 20.88
C VAL A 5 15.74 1.45 21.51
N VAL A 6 16.97 1.61 20.99
CA VAL A 6 18.17 0.99 21.58
C VAL A 6 18.44 1.53 23.00
N GLY A 7 18.34 2.85 23.20
CA GLY A 7 18.48 3.44 24.52
C GLY A 7 17.46 2.90 25.51
N GLN A 8 16.20 2.82 25.13
CA GLN A 8 15.13 2.25 25.95
C GLN A 8 15.38 0.76 26.28
N ALA A 9 15.77 -0.04 25.29
CA ALA A 9 16.03 -1.46 25.47
C ALA A 9 17.21 -1.74 26.43
N LEU A 10 18.21 -0.86 26.46
CA LEU A 10 19.39 -0.99 27.31
C LEU A 10 19.26 -0.22 28.65
N GLY A 11 18.17 0.52 28.86
CA GLY A 11 18.04 1.40 30.03
C GLY A 11 19.07 2.54 30.05
N ARG A 12 19.52 3.03 28.91
CA ARG A 12 20.55 4.07 28.78
C ARG A 12 20.01 5.38 28.19
N PRO A 13 20.57 6.52 28.58
CA PRO A 13 20.27 7.81 27.94
C PRO A 13 20.56 7.77 26.42
N TRP A 14 19.75 8.47 25.66
CA TRP A 14 19.94 8.54 24.18
C TRP A 14 21.27 9.18 23.78
N GLY A 15 21.86 10.02 24.64
CA GLY A 15 23.17 10.62 24.44
C GLY A 15 24.29 9.61 24.32
N ASP A 16 24.16 8.46 25.00
CA ASP A 16 25.14 7.39 25.03
C ASP A 16 25.09 6.50 23.79
N ILE A 17 24.06 6.65 22.95
CA ILE A 17 23.83 5.82 21.78
C ILE A 17 24.19 6.59 20.52
N ARG A 18 25.18 6.09 19.78
CA ARG A 18 25.54 6.58 18.46
C ARG A 18 25.10 5.57 17.38
N VAL A 19 24.23 5.99 16.48
CA VAL A 19 23.80 5.19 15.33
C VAL A 19 24.44 5.75 14.08
N ILE A 20 25.15 4.92 13.35
CA ILE A 20 25.78 5.27 12.07
C ILE A 20 25.06 4.49 10.98
N LYS A 21 24.49 5.22 10.03
CA LYS A 21 23.85 4.64 8.85
C LYS A 21 24.84 4.69 7.68
N PRO A 22 25.44 3.58 7.27
CA PRO A 22 26.23 3.51 6.06
C PRO A 22 25.34 3.56 4.81
N TYR A 23 25.93 3.47 3.63
CA TYR A 23 25.16 3.25 2.40
C TYR A 23 24.38 1.95 2.49
N ILE A 24 23.10 2.01 2.10
CA ILE A 24 22.21 0.85 2.11
C ILE A 24 21.76 0.54 0.69
N GLY A 25 21.82 -0.74 0.30
CA GLY A 25 21.44 -1.22 -1.04
C GLY A 25 19.94 -1.25 -1.31
N GLY A 26 19.14 -0.89 -0.32
CA GLY A 26 17.68 -0.83 -0.40
C GLY A 26 17.06 -1.11 0.96
N GLY A 27 15.86 -0.58 1.20
CA GLY A 27 15.13 -0.76 2.46
C GLY A 27 13.69 -1.21 2.24
N PHE A 28 13.06 -0.65 1.20
CA PHE A 28 11.68 -0.94 0.78
C PHE A 28 10.62 -0.83 1.89
N GLY A 29 10.97 -0.18 3.01
CA GLY A 29 10.16 -0.07 4.22
C GLY A 29 10.70 -0.88 5.41
N ASN A 30 11.33 -2.02 5.21
CA ASN A 30 11.77 -2.91 6.28
C ASN A 30 12.87 -2.34 7.19
N LYS A 31 13.58 -1.31 6.75
CA LYS A 31 14.62 -0.63 7.53
C LYS A 31 14.11 0.64 8.24
N GLN A 32 12.80 0.80 8.38
CA GLN A 32 12.20 1.92 9.12
C GLN A 32 12.06 1.63 10.61
N ASP A 33 11.89 0.37 11.00
CA ASP A 33 11.78 -0.08 12.38
C ASP A 33 13.14 -0.49 12.95
N ALA A 34 13.28 -0.45 14.28
CA ALA A 34 14.38 -1.06 15.01
C ALA A 34 14.07 -2.55 15.21
N LEU A 35 14.56 -3.40 14.35
CA LEU A 35 14.28 -4.85 14.38
C LEU A 35 15.35 -5.63 15.12
N TYR A 36 16.61 -5.47 14.71
CA TYR A 36 17.73 -6.26 15.18
C TYR A 36 18.73 -5.45 16.00
N GLU A 37 18.70 -4.14 15.87
CA GLU A 37 19.66 -3.24 16.51
C GLU A 37 19.60 -3.34 18.05
N PRO A 38 18.43 -3.41 18.72
CA PRO A 38 18.36 -3.60 20.17
C PRO A 38 18.97 -4.92 20.61
N LEU A 39 18.73 -6.02 19.87
CA LEU A 39 19.29 -7.32 20.18
C LEU A 39 20.82 -7.32 20.03
N CYS A 40 21.33 -6.77 18.92
CA CYS A 40 22.76 -6.66 18.67
C CYS A 40 23.46 -5.83 19.75
N ALA A 41 22.85 -4.72 20.16
CA ALA A 41 23.35 -3.85 21.22
C ALA A 41 23.34 -4.56 22.60
N TRP A 42 22.29 -5.31 22.92
CA TRP A 42 22.20 -6.10 24.13
C TRP A 42 23.28 -7.18 24.16
N CYS A 43 23.48 -7.94 23.08
CA CYS A 43 24.55 -8.93 22.94
C CYS A 43 25.93 -8.31 23.22
N CYS A 44 26.19 -7.09 22.74
CA CYS A 44 27.43 -6.36 23.00
C CYS A 44 27.66 -6.15 24.52
N THR A 45 26.60 -5.84 25.28
CA THR A 45 26.72 -5.70 26.74
C THR A 45 27.05 -7.02 27.43
N GLN A 46 26.56 -8.14 26.92
CA GLN A 46 26.82 -9.49 27.52
C GLN A 46 28.25 -9.97 27.30
N VAL A 47 28.93 -9.46 26.28
CA VAL A 47 30.35 -9.83 26.01
C VAL A 47 31.32 -8.74 26.47
N GLY A 48 30.94 -7.93 27.44
CA GLY A 48 31.79 -6.91 28.04
C GLY A 48 32.14 -5.75 27.12
N GLY A 49 31.22 -5.35 26.23
CA GLY A 49 31.41 -4.23 25.30
C GLY A 49 32.23 -4.57 24.06
N ARG A 50 32.52 -5.84 23.81
CA ARG A 50 33.21 -6.25 22.57
C ARG A 50 32.30 -6.06 21.36
N CYS A 51 32.92 -5.90 20.19
CA CYS A 51 32.19 -5.74 18.93
C CYS A 51 31.35 -7.01 18.64
N VAL A 52 30.09 -6.80 18.32
CA VAL A 52 29.13 -7.86 17.93
C VAL A 52 28.59 -7.56 16.54
N LYS A 53 28.58 -8.57 15.68
CA LYS A 53 27.90 -8.55 14.39
C LYS A 53 26.71 -9.49 14.42
N LEU A 54 25.55 -9.02 14.02
CA LEU A 54 24.37 -9.86 13.76
C LEU A 54 24.17 -9.95 12.25
N ASP A 55 24.24 -11.14 11.70
CA ASP A 55 24.07 -11.42 10.27
C ASP A 55 22.97 -12.49 10.12
N CYS A 56 21.81 -12.06 9.61
CA CYS A 56 20.66 -12.94 9.46
C CYS A 56 20.76 -13.72 8.16
N SER A 57 20.52 -15.03 8.20
CA SER A 57 20.32 -15.82 7.01
C SER A 57 19.08 -15.38 6.25
N ARG A 58 18.89 -15.89 5.03
CA ARG A 58 17.69 -15.62 4.24
C ARG A 58 16.43 -16.14 4.93
N GLU A 59 16.50 -17.33 5.49
CA GLU A 59 15.41 -17.97 6.22
C GLU A 59 15.03 -17.19 7.47
N GLU A 60 16.02 -16.78 8.27
CA GLU A 60 15.80 -15.93 9.44
C GLU A 60 15.16 -14.59 9.04
N THR A 61 15.58 -14.00 7.92
CA THR A 61 15.01 -12.77 7.42
C THR A 61 13.53 -12.92 7.06
N PHE A 62 13.12 -14.07 6.48
CA PHE A 62 11.71 -14.30 6.14
C PHE A 62 10.79 -14.44 7.37
N VAL A 63 11.30 -14.96 8.48
CA VAL A 63 10.47 -15.19 9.69
C VAL A 63 10.56 -14.08 10.71
N SER A 64 11.63 -13.29 10.71
CA SER A 64 11.88 -12.27 11.74
C SER A 64 11.73 -10.82 11.26
N ASN A 65 11.67 -10.59 9.93
CA ASN A 65 11.50 -9.26 9.37
C ASN A 65 10.03 -8.93 9.13
N ARG A 66 9.75 -7.68 8.78
CA ARG A 66 8.39 -7.22 8.46
C ARG A 66 7.96 -7.75 7.10
N VAL A 67 6.69 -8.13 7.01
CA VAL A 67 6.05 -8.57 5.77
C VAL A 67 4.99 -7.54 5.32
N ARG A 68 4.56 -7.63 4.06
CA ARG A 68 3.46 -6.83 3.56
C ARG A 68 2.15 -7.26 4.24
N HIS A 69 1.33 -6.30 4.64
CA HIS A 69 0.00 -6.58 5.18
C HIS A 69 -0.87 -7.30 4.15
N ALA A 70 -1.52 -8.38 4.56
CA ALA A 70 -2.67 -8.89 3.86
C ALA A 70 -3.87 -8.01 4.26
N ILE A 71 -4.56 -7.43 3.27
CA ILE A 71 -5.74 -6.59 3.51
C ILE A 71 -6.94 -7.23 2.81
N ARG A 72 -7.97 -7.54 3.58
CA ARG A 72 -9.29 -7.90 3.06
C ARG A 72 -10.08 -6.60 2.89
N THR A 73 -10.59 -6.38 1.69
CA THR A 73 -11.36 -5.19 1.37
C THR A 73 -12.76 -5.60 0.91
N HIS A 74 -13.77 -4.92 1.43
CA HIS A 74 -15.14 -4.99 0.97
C HIS A 74 -15.53 -3.63 0.41
N ILE A 75 -15.97 -3.59 -0.86
CA ILE A 75 -16.32 -2.36 -1.55
C ILE A 75 -17.75 -2.47 -2.06
N ILE A 76 -18.56 -1.45 -1.79
CA ILE A 76 -19.89 -1.28 -2.36
C ILE A 76 -19.93 0.06 -3.05
N SER A 77 -20.33 0.07 -4.32
CA SER A 77 -20.53 1.31 -5.08
C SER A 77 -21.98 1.42 -5.56
N TRP A 78 -22.55 2.59 -5.45
CA TRP A 78 -23.84 2.94 -6.03
C TRP A 78 -23.59 3.73 -7.31
N LEU A 79 -24.00 3.17 -8.44
CA LEU A 79 -23.77 3.75 -9.75
C LEU A 79 -25.06 4.34 -10.30
N ARG A 80 -24.94 5.45 -11.00
CA ARG A 80 -26.01 5.96 -11.85
C ARG A 80 -26.08 5.15 -13.15
N LYS A 81 -27.20 5.26 -13.87
CA LYS A 81 -27.38 4.55 -15.16
C LYS A 81 -26.34 4.94 -16.22
N ASP A 82 -25.79 6.13 -16.12
CA ASP A 82 -24.72 6.63 -16.99
C ASP A 82 -23.31 6.14 -16.60
N GLY A 83 -23.19 5.32 -15.55
CA GLY A 83 -21.91 4.81 -15.02
C GLY A 83 -21.19 5.74 -14.04
N THR A 84 -21.77 6.90 -13.70
CA THR A 84 -21.19 7.81 -12.71
C THR A 84 -21.31 7.21 -11.30
N ILE A 85 -20.25 7.29 -10.49
CA ILE A 85 -20.25 6.85 -9.10
C ILE A 85 -21.00 7.88 -8.24
N ALA A 86 -22.12 7.48 -7.65
CA ALA A 86 -22.93 8.32 -6.76
C ALA A 86 -22.46 8.24 -5.30
N ALA A 87 -22.08 7.05 -4.85
CA ALA A 87 -21.57 6.80 -3.50
C ALA A 87 -20.65 5.58 -3.51
N LYS A 88 -19.75 5.52 -2.53
CA LYS A 88 -18.85 4.37 -2.31
C LYS A 88 -18.69 4.12 -0.81
N LYS A 89 -18.85 2.87 -0.39
CA LYS A 89 -18.51 2.41 0.95
C LYS A 89 -17.40 1.38 0.88
N VAL A 90 -16.39 1.53 1.75
CA VAL A 90 -15.21 0.66 1.79
C VAL A 90 -14.91 0.23 3.22
N GLU A 91 -14.74 -1.06 3.43
CA GLU A 91 -14.27 -1.63 4.69
C GLU A 91 -12.95 -2.38 4.45
N CYS A 92 -11.91 -2.01 5.20
CA CYS A 92 -10.58 -2.60 5.10
C CYS A 92 -10.20 -3.31 6.41
N PHE A 93 -9.91 -4.61 6.34
CA PHE A 93 -9.40 -5.40 7.46
C PHE A 93 -7.95 -5.78 7.18
N SER A 94 -7.02 -5.15 7.89
CA SER A 94 -5.59 -5.35 7.72
C SER A 94 -5.03 -6.31 8.76
N ASN A 95 -4.41 -7.38 8.31
CA ASN A 95 -3.73 -8.34 9.19
C ASN A 95 -2.37 -7.75 9.61
N GLN A 96 -2.25 -7.43 10.90
CA GLN A 96 -1.05 -6.84 11.48
C GLN A 96 0.00 -7.89 11.88
N GLY A 97 -0.40 -9.13 12.09
CA GLY A 97 0.44 -10.11 12.76
C GLY A 97 0.49 -9.89 14.27
N SER A 98 1.56 -10.32 14.91
CA SER A 98 1.68 -10.37 16.37
C SER A 98 2.05 -9.03 17.03
N TYR A 99 2.64 -8.09 16.29
CA TYR A 99 3.11 -6.81 16.85
C TYR A 99 2.67 -5.63 16.00
N ALA A 100 2.26 -4.55 16.66
CA ALA A 100 2.03 -3.28 16.02
C ALA A 100 3.35 -2.68 15.53
N SER A 101 3.41 -2.32 14.27
CA SER A 101 4.46 -1.51 13.66
C SER A 101 3.81 -0.23 13.12
N HIS A 102 3.62 -0.16 11.82
CA HIS A 102 2.92 0.94 11.16
C HIS A 102 1.49 0.58 10.71
N GLY A 103 0.90 -0.50 11.25
CA GLY A 103 -0.33 -1.10 10.71
C GLY A 103 -1.50 -0.14 10.57
N HIS A 104 -1.79 0.65 11.61
CA HIS A 104 -2.87 1.64 11.57
C HIS A 104 -2.66 2.71 10.49
N SER A 105 -1.44 3.20 10.33
CA SER A 105 -1.13 4.20 9.30
C SER A 105 -1.18 3.62 7.89
N ILE A 106 -0.81 2.34 7.74
CA ILE A 106 -0.81 1.64 6.45
C ILE A 106 -2.24 1.41 5.96
N VAL A 107 -3.12 0.91 6.83
CA VAL A 107 -4.52 0.67 6.45
C VAL A 107 -5.28 1.97 6.25
N ALA A 108 -5.00 3.01 7.05
CA ALA A 108 -5.58 4.34 6.87
C ALA A 108 -5.19 4.95 5.50
N LYS A 109 -3.91 4.82 5.12
CA LYS A 109 -3.46 5.24 3.80
C LYS A 109 -4.12 4.44 2.68
N ALA A 110 -4.24 3.12 2.83
CA ALA A 110 -4.95 2.27 1.88
C ALA A 110 -6.40 2.74 1.71
N LEU A 111 -7.12 2.94 2.82
CA LEU A 111 -8.50 3.41 2.79
C LEU A 111 -8.65 4.77 2.09
N GLY A 112 -7.79 5.75 2.42
CA GLY A 112 -7.84 7.08 1.81
C GLY A 112 -7.67 7.05 0.29
N SER A 113 -6.98 6.04 -0.27
CA SER A 113 -6.75 5.96 -1.71
C SER A 113 -7.98 5.56 -2.53
N PHE A 114 -8.98 4.91 -1.93
CA PHE A 114 -10.20 4.48 -2.64
C PHE A 114 -11.09 5.62 -3.14
N ASN A 115 -10.88 6.84 -2.66
CA ASN A 115 -11.59 8.01 -3.17
C ASN A 115 -10.66 8.98 -3.93
N GLN A 116 -9.46 8.54 -4.28
CA GLN A 116 -8.51 9.36 -5.03
C GLN A 116 -8.64 9.16 -6.54
N HIS A 117 -8.48 7.91 -7.03
CA HIS A 117 -8.50 7.67 -8.48
C HIS A 117 -9.88 7.89 -9.10
N TYR A 118 -10.91 7.38 -8.46
CA TYR A 118 -12.32 7.47 -8.89
C TYR A 118 -13.14 8.13 -7.80
N PRO A 119 -13.04 9.46 -7.65
CA PRO A 119 -13.71 10.19 -6.59
C PRO A 119 -15.22 10.16 -6.74
N CYS A 120 -15.90 10.08 -5.62
CA CYS A 120 -17.34 10.24 -5.54
C CYS A 120 -17.74 11.23 -4.43
N PRO A 121 -18.91 11.88 -4.55
CA PRO A 121 -19.32 12.91 -3.59
C PRO A 121 -19.65 12.33 -2.20
N ASN A 122 -20.05 11.06 -2.15
CA ASN A 122 -20.47 10.38 -0.92
C ASN A 122 -19.56 9.18 -0.69
N PHE A 123 -18.53 9.36 0.13
CA PHE A 123 -17.57 8.32 0.50
C PHE A 123 -17.66 8.01 1.99
N GLU A 124 -17.87 6.75 2.32
CA GLU A 124 -17.80 6.21 3.67
C GLU A 124 -16.74 5.12 3.71
N GLY A 125 -15.90 5.10 4.75
CA GLY A 125 -14.87 4.10 4.85
C GLY A 125 -14.40 3.81 6.25
N ASP A 126 -14.26 2.50 6.57
CA ASP A 126 -13.75 1.99 7.82
C ASP A 126 -12.48 1.18 7.60
N ALA A 127 -11.51 1.37 8.47
CA ALA A 127 -10.23 0.66 8.43
C ALA A 127 -9.90 0.04 9.78
N TYR A 128 -9.70 -1.27 9.78
CA TYR A 128 -9.41 -2.05 10.97
C TYR A 128 -8.03 -2.69 10.88
N THR A 129 -7.27 -2.61 11.97
CA THR A 129 -6.01 -3.33 12.14
C THR A 129 -6.23 -4.49 13.11
N VAL A 130 -5.99 -5.71 12.66
CA VAL A 130 -6.30 -6.93 13.41
C VAL A 130 -5.01 -7.66 13.77
N PHE A 131 -4.81 -7.92 15.05
CA PHE A 131 -3.71 -8.76 15.54
C PHE A 131 -3.98 -10.23 15.25
N THR A 132 -2.94 -10.96 14.88
CA THR A 132 -2.99 -12.40 14.61
C THR A 132 -1.69 -13.08 15.04
N ASN A 133 -1.67 -14.42 15.05
CA ASN A 133 -0.49 -15.24 15.35
C ASN A 133 0.48 -15.38 14.15
N ARG A 134 0.46 -14.44 13.21
CA ARG A 134 1.36 -14.43 12.05
C ARG A 134 2.57 -13.53 12.31
N PRO A 135 3.64 -13.66 11.49
CA PRO A 135 4.75 -12.71 11.54
C PRO A 135 4.24 -11.27 11.43
N ALA A 136 4.90 -10.36 12.15
CA ALA A 136 4.47 -8.97 12.21
C ALA A 136 4.58 -8.30 10.84
N ALA A 137 3.48 -7.71 10.38
CA ALA A 137 3.47 -6.90 9.19
C ALA A 137 3.96 -5.48 9.50
N GLY A 138 4.50 -4.80 8.50
CA GLY A 138 5.04 -3.43 8.66
C GLY A 138 5.11 -2.68 7.34
N ALA A 139 5.89 -1.61 7.35
CA ALA A 139 6.09 -0.81 6.17
C ALA A 139 6.69 -1.65 5.04
N MET A 140 6.02 -1.66 3.90
CA MET A 140 6.49 -2.29 2.67
C MET A 140 6.15 -1.39 1.48
N ARG A 141 7.03 -1.35 0.48
CA ARG A 141 6.96 -0.49 -0.71
C ARG A 141 5.52 -0.24 -1.19
N GLY A 142 5.11 1.03 -1.21
CA GLY A 142 3.74 1.47 -1.52
C GLY A 142 2.85 1.68 -0.30
N TYR A 143 3.20 1.12 0.89
CA TYR A 143 2.57 1.44 2.18
C TYR A 143 1.04 1.31 2.19
N GLY A 144 0.52 0.18 1.69
CA GLY A 144 -0.91 -0.12 1.54
C GLY A 144 -1.48 0.15 0.14
N MET A 145 -0.84 1.01 -0.66
CA MET A 145 -1.32 1.34 -2.00
C MET A 145 -1.44 0.14 -2.95
N PRO A 146 -0.48 -0.81 -3.02
CA PRO A 146 -0.63 -1.95 -3.93
C PRO A 146 -1.87 -2.80 -3.65
N GLN A 147 -2.21 -3.00 -2.38
CA GLN A 147 -3.40 -3.76 -1.98
C GLN A 147 -4.69 -2.99 -2.33
N ALA A 148 -4.71 -1.69 -2.03
CA ALA A 148 -5.86 -0.83 -2.34
C ALA A 148 -6.06 -0.68 -3.85
N SER A 149 -4.99 -0.44 -4.61
CA SER A 149 -5.08 -0.32 -6.07
C SER A 149 -5.60 -1.60 -6.71
N PHE A 150 -5.12 -2.78 -6.27
CA PHE A 150 -5.64 -4.05 -6.77
C PHE A 150 -7.15 -4.18 -6.51
N ALA A 151 -7.60 -3.86 -5.30
CA ALA A 151 -9.02 -3.97 -4.94
C ALA A 151 -9.89 -2.95 -5.69
N ASP A 152 -9.46 -1.69 -5.76
CA ASP A 152 -10.22 -0.62 -6.42
C ASP A 152 -10.30 -0.83 -7.95
N GLU A 153 -9.19 -1.24 -8.58
CA GLU A 153 -9.16 -1.53 -10.02
C GLU A 153 -9.96 -2.78 -10.39
N SER A 154 -9.92 -3.83 -9.55
CA SER A 154 -10.77 -5.01 -9.75
C SER A 154 -12.25 -4.66 -9.59
N HIS A 155 -12.58 -3.82 -8.61
CA HIS A 155 -13.95 -3.35 -8.41
C HIS A 155 -14.43 -2.45 -9.56
N ALA A 156 -13.53 -1.62 -10.14
CA ALA A 156 -13.85 -0.80 -11.30
C ALA A 156 -14.22 -1.65 -12.54
N GLU A 157 -13.58 -2.80 -12.74
CA GLU A 157 -13.96 -3.76 -13.79
C GLU A 157 -15.40 -4.27 -13.60
N GLU A 158 -15.73 -4.68 -12.37
CA GLU A 158 -17.09 -5.16 -12.05
C GLU A 158 -18.14 -4.05 -12.17
N CYS A 159 -17.80 -2.83 -11.76
CA CYS A 159 -18.66 -1.66 -11.94
C CYS A 159 -18.92 -1.37 -13.43
N ALA A 160 -17.89 -1.37 -14.25
CA ALA A 160 -18.00 -1.16 -15.70
C ALA A 160 -18.95 -2.19 -16.33
N LYS A 161 -18.75 -3.47 -16.00
CA LYS A 161 -19.60 -4.57 -16.44
C LYS A 161 -21.05 -4.41 -16.01
N ALA A 162 -21.29 -3.99 -14.76
CA ALA A 162 -22.64 -3.81 -14.22
C ALA A 162 -23.46 -2.74 -14.93
N VAL A 163 -22.81 -1.72 -15.50
CA VAL A 163 -23.46 -0.63 -16.26
C VAL A 163 -23.32 -0.78 -17.77
N GLY A 164 -22.77 -1.91 -18.26
CA GLY A 164 -22.62 -2.18 -19.69
C GLY A 164 -21.58 -1.31 -20.39
N MET A 165 -20.60 -0.79 -19.66
CA MET A 165 -19.48 0.00 -20.20
C MET A 165 -18.24 -0.87 -20.42
N THR A 166 -17.38 -0.46 -21.35
CA THR A 166 -16.02 -1.02 -21.39
C THR A 166 -15.22 -0.54 -20.16
N PRO A 167 -14.30 -1.36 -19.63
CA PRO A 167 -13.46 -0.96 -18.49
C PRO A 167 -12.72 0.36 -18.72
N LEU A 168 -12.26 0.61 -19.93
CA LEU A 168 -11.58 1.85 -20.29
C LEU A 168 -12.53 3.04 -20.24
N ALA A 169 -13.72 2.93 -20.82
CA ALA A 169 -14.72 4.00 -20.85
C ALA A 169 -15.17 4.38 -19.43
N TYR A 170 -15.39 3.37 -18.57
CA TYR A 170 -15.74 3.59 -17.17
C TYR A 170 -14.65 4.36 -16.41
N ARG A 171 -13.38 3.96 -16.56
CA ARG A 171 -12.23 4.66 -15.94
C ARG A 171 -12.12 6.08 -16.46
N TRP A 172 -12.20 6.25 -17.76
CA TRP A 172 -12.10 7.56 -18.40
C TRP A 172 -13.13 8.56 -17.88
N GLN A 173 -14.36 8.09 -17.69
CA GLN A 173 -15.46 8.90 -17.17
C GLN A 173 -15.27 9.30 -15.71
N ASN A 174 -14.88 8.32 -14.85
CA ASN A 174 -14.84 8.48 -13.40
C ASN A 174 -13.47 8.92 -12.86
N LEU A 175 -12.41 8.93 -13.68
CA LEU A 175 -11.07 9.33 -13.26
C LEU A 175 -11.08 10.79 -12.77
N MET A 176 -10.36 11.03 -11.67
CA MET A 176 -10.20 12.39 -11.13
C MET A 176 -9.67 13.36 -12.20
N LYS A 177 -10.10 14.61 -12.11
CA LYS A 177 -9.79 15.68 -13.07
C LYS A 177 -9.05 16.81 -12.37
N PRO A 178 -8.31 17.66 -13.09
CA PRO A 178 -7.76 18.89 -12.54
C PRO A 178 -8.82 19.70 -11.79
N GLY A 179 -8.45 20.27 -10.66
CA GLY A 179 -9.36 20.94 -9.73
C GLY A 179 -9.99 20.03 -8.67
N TYR A 180 -9.79 18.69 -8.76
CA TYR A 180 -10.22 17.80 -7.69
C TYR A 180 -9.37 18.02 -6.43
N VAL A 181 -10.05 18.24 -5.30
CA VAL A 181 -9.42 18.33 -3.98
C VAL A 181 -9.68 17.04 -3.21
N ASP A 182 -8.60 16.31 -2.90
CA ASP A 182 -8.70 15.08 -2.12
C ASP A 182 -9.27 15.33 -0.71
N GLY A 183 -10.33 14.65 -0.38
CA GLY A 183 -11.03 14.81 0.89
C GLY A 183 -10.18 14.47 2.12
N PHE A 184 -9.17 13.62 1.97
CA PHE A 184 -8.29 13.17 3.05
C PHE A 184 -7.03 14.04 3.20
N SER A 185 -6.25 14.18 2.15
CA SER A 185 -4.99 14.94 2.16
C SER A 185 -5.17 16.45 1.98
N LYS A 186 -6.33 16.88 1.50
CA LYS A 186 -6.64 18.27 1.10
C LYS A 186 -5.76 18.81 -0.04
N ASN A 187 -5.04 17.93 -0.72
CA ASN A 187 -4.26 18.30 -1.89
C ASN A 187 -5.16 18.44 -3.12
N GLU A 188 -4.87 19.43 -3.93
CA GLU A 188 -5.53 19.65 -5.20
C GLU A 188 -4.75 19.02 -6.35
N LEU A 189 -5.46 18.43 -7.31
CA LEU A 189 -4.88 17.91 -8.55
C LEU A 189 -4.79 19.03 -9.58
N TYR A 190 -3.56 19.41 -9.94
CA TYR A 190 -3.31 20.53 -10.89
C TYR A 190 -3.08 20.08 -12.34
N THR A 191 -2.86 18.77 -12.57
CA THR A 191 -2.48 18.26 -13.88
C THR A 191 -3.37 17.13 -14.35
N ASP A 192 -3.55 16.97 -15.65
CA ASP A 192 -4.24 15.84 -16.28
C ASP A 192 -3.27 14.71 -16.71
N SER A 193 -2.23 14.49 -15.92
CA SER A 193 -1.20 13.51 -16.23
C SER A 193 -1.71 12.05 -16.26
N TYR A 194 -2.77 11.74 -15.53
CA TYR A 194 -3.38 10.40 -15.57
C TYR A 194 -3.92 10.07 -16.96
N ARG A 195 -4.69 10.99 -17.58
CA ARG A 195 -5.23 10.81 -18.93
C ARG A 195 -4.13 10.70 -19.96
N GLN A 196 -3.15 11.59 -19.88
CA GLN A 196 -1.99 11.57 -20.76
C GLN A 196 -1.20 10.25 -20.67
N CYS A 197 -1.05 9.70 -19.45
CA CYS A 197 -0.41 8.39 -19.26
C CYS A 197 -1.23 7.27 -19.88
N MET A 198 -2.56 7.28 -19.72
CA MET A 198 -3.45 6.30 -20.33
C MET A 198 -3.38 6.37 -21.85
N GLU A 199 -3.50 7.55 -22.45
CA GLU A 199 -3.42 7.77 -23.91
C GLU A 199 -2.10 7.26 -24.49
N LYS A 200 -0.98 7.66 -23.89
CA LYS A 200 0.34 7.21 -24.35
C LYS A 200 0.54 5.71 -24.15
N GLY A 201 0.05 5.16 -23.04
CA GLY A 201 0.10 3.73 -22.77
C GLY A 201 -0.70 2.93 -23.80
N MET A 202 -1.92 3.34 -24.07
CA MET A 202 -2.79 2.72 -25.08
C MET A 202 -2.15 2.73 -26.46
N GLN A 203 -1.60 3.87 -26.87
CA GLN A 203 -0.90 4.03 -28.13
C GLN A 203 0.34 3.11 -28.20
N ALA A 204 1.15 3.08 -27.15
CA ALA A 204 2.38 2.30 -27.12
C ALA A 204 2.16 0.80 -27.22
N ILE A 205 1.06 0.28 -26.67
CA ILE A 205 0.72 -1.15 -26.73
C ILE A 205 -0.17 -1.53 -27.92
N GLY A 206 -0.63 -0.58 -28.74
CA GLY A 206 -1.59 -0.82 -29.83
C GLY A 206 -2.95 -1.32 -29.27
N TYR A 207 -3.47 -0.68 -28.25
CA TYR A 207 -4.63 -1.15 -27.47
C TYR A 207 -5.85 -1.42 -28.35
N GLU A 208 -6.25 -0.47 -29.18
CA GLU A 208 -7.47 -0.58 -30.01
C GLU A 208 -7.40 -1.72 -31.03
N GLU A 209 -6.23 -1.89 -31.65
CA GLU A 209 -5.99 -2.98 -32.61
C GLU A 209 -6.05 -4.35 -31.94
N LYS A 210 -5.43 -4.44 -30.75
CA LYS A 210 -5.43 -5.69 -29.96
C LYS A 210 -6.82 -6.04 -29.44
N VAL A 211 -7.59 -5.07 -28.97
CA VAL A 211 -8.99 -5.30 -28.55
C VAL A 211 -9.80 -5.88 -29.70
N LYS A 212 -9.68 -5.36 -30.93
CA LYS A 212 -10.35 -5.89 -32.11
C LYS A 212 -9.84 -7.28 -32.46
N ALA A 213 -8.52 -7.47 -32.48
CA ALA A 213 -7.91 -8.76 -32.86
C ALA A 213 -8.24 -9.89 -31.86
N TYR A 214 -8.47 -9.56 -30.59
CA TYR A 214 -8.72 -10.55 -29.53
C TYR A 214 -10.19 -10.66 -29.12
N ALA A 215 -11.10 -9.92 -29.74
CA ALA A 215 -12.52 -9.91 -29.40
C ALA A 215 -13.16 -11.30 -29.40
N ASP A 216 -12.82 -12.11 -30.41
CA ASP A 216 -13.40 -13.44 -30.63
C ASP A 216 -12.56 -14.59 -30.03
N GLN A 217 -11.51 -14.30 -29.29
CA GLN A 217 -10.68 -15.34 -28.67
C GLN A 217 -11.40 -16.02 -27.50
N THR A 218 -11.56 -17.34 -27.61
CA THR A 218 -12.26 -18.18 -26.61
C THR A 218 -11.33 -19.03 -25.71
N GLY A 219 -10.01 -18.84 -25.82
CA GLY A 219 -9.01 -19.59 -25.04
C GLY A 219 -9.00 -19.21 -23.56
N PRO A 220 -8.34 -20.03 -22.71
CA PRO A 220 -8.23 -19.78 -21.26
C PRO A 220 -7.40 -18.54 -20.91
N ILE A 221 -6.60 -18.06 -21.84
CA ILE A 221 -5.80 -16.82 -21.71
C ILE A 221 -6.22 -15.90 -22.87
N ARG A 222 -6.68 -14.71 -22.51
CA ARG A 222 -7.08 -13.65 -23.43
C ARG A 222 -6.17 -12.46 -23.33
#